data_0b6da4f66f759aa95b3d51388ab2c146
#
_entry.id   0b6da4f66f759aa95b3d51388ab2c146
#
_cell.length_a   1.000
_cell.length_b   1.000
_cell.length_c   1.000
_cell.angle_alpha   90.00
_cell.angle_beta   90.00
_cell.angle_gamma   90.00
#
_symmetry.space_group_name_H-M   'P 1'
#
loop_
_entity.id
_entity.type
_entity.pdbx_description
1 polymer ?
#
loop_
_entity_poly.entity_id
_entity_poly.type
_entity_poly.pdbx_seq_one_letter_code
_entity_poly.pdbx_strand_id
1 'polypeptide(L)'
;PIKPAWVRGLMDFDPSNRSNWDPQWDIHRSPLWQYVQSEEIFKCPADKSLVSVGEKAMPRVRSMAMNVHCGAWGEGEKTYWYGYRVYQKESDFVDPGPSSTFLFLDVREDAVNYGNFLVGMKGYPDFPEQMLIFDFPASYHNRAATLSFVDGHSEVKKWQNPDTMPPLVKGGLLPQIAE
;
A
#
# COMPACT_ATOMS: atom_id res chain seq x y z
N PRO A 1 -20.14 -14.16 -0.96
CA PRO A 1 -19.02 -14.27 -1.89
C PRO A 1 -17.88 -13.40 -1.37
N ILE A 2 -16.67 -14.00 -1.27
CA ILE A 2 -15.43 -13.26 -0.90
C ILE A 2 -15.21 -12.20 -1.95
N LYS A 3 -15.14 -10.93 -1.55
CA LYS A 3 -14.80 -9.85 -2.47
C LYS A 3 -13.34 -10.05 -2.93
N PRO A 4 -13.05 -9.95 -4.23
CA PRO A 4 -11.68 -10.12 -4.71
C PRO A 4 -10.80 -8.99 -4.18
N ALA A 5 -9.63 -9.34 -3.64
CA ALA A 5 -8.61 -8.35 -3.33
C ALA A 5 -8.16 -7.64 -4.62
N TRP A 6 -7.81 -6.35 -4.51
CA TRP A 6 -7.34 -5.59 -5.66
C TRP A 6 -5.99 -6.12 -6.22
N VAL A 7 -5.15 -6.69 -5.36
CA VAL A 7 -4.01 -7.56 -5.68
C VAL A 7 -3.97 -8.71 -4.66
N ARG A 8 -3.35 -9.83 -5.01
CA ARG A 8 -3.36 -11.03 -4.18
C ARG A 8 -2.00 -11.42 -3.61
N GLY A 9 -0.93 -10.99 -4.29
CA GLY A 9 0.43 -11.40 -3.98
C GLY A 9 0.99 -10.68 -2.76
N LEU A 10 1.71 -11.44 -1.93
CA LEU A 10 2.66 -10.90 -0.98
C LEU A 10 3.93 -10.51 -1.73
N MET A 11 4.42 -9.30 -1.52
CA MET A 11 5.73 -8.89 -2.04
C MET A 11 6.79 -8.99 -0.93
N ASP A 12 7.92 -9.51 -1.32
CA ASP A 12 9.14 -9.62 -0.52
C ASP A 12 10.37 -9.46 -1.44
N PHE A 13 11.51 -10.07 -1.13
CA PHE A 13 12.68 -10.10 -2.01
C PHE A 13 13.10 -11.54 -2.36
N ASP A 14 12.27 -12.54 -2.06
CA ASP A 14 12.51 -13.93 -2.46
C ASP A 14 12.34 -14.09 -3.99
N PRO A 15 13.38 -14.50 -4.71
CA PRO A 15 13.30 -14.69 -6.16
C PRO A 15 12.33 -15.79 -6.60
N SER A 16 12.00 -16.73 -5.72
CA SER A 16 11.02 -17.78 -5.99
C SER A 16 9.58 -17.28 -5.94
N ASN A 17 9.35 -16.15 -5.28
CA ASN A 17 8.04 -15.52 -5.18
C ASN A 17 7.74 -14.70 -6.45
N ARG A 18 6.93 -15.25 -7.33
CA ARG A 18 6.54 -14.62 -8.61
C ARG A 18 5.81 -13.29 -8.43
N SER A 19 5.15 -13.05 -7.31
CA SER A 19 4.49 -11.77 -7.03
C SER A 19 5.45 -10.58 -7.06
N ASN A 20 6.75 -10.83 -6.88
CA ASN A 20 7.74 -9.76 -6.95
C ASN A 20 8.00 -9.25 -8.37
N TRP A 21 8.03 -10.13 -9.38
CA TRP A 21 8.59 -9.83 -10.68
C TRP A 21 7.75 -10.25 -11.88
N ASP A 22 6.71 -11.04 -11.69
CA ASP A 22 5.85 -11.52 -12.78
C ASP A 22 4.48 -10.83 -12.73
N PRO A 23 4.23 -9.84 -13.60
CA PRO A 23 2.97 -9.11 -13.58
C PRO A 23 1.77 -10.00 -13.93
N GLN A 24 1.98 -11.11 -14.67
CA GLN A 24 0.90 -12.04 -14.99
C GLN A 24 0.43 -12.83 -13.77
N TRP A 25 1.30 -12.97 -12.75
CA TRP A 25 0.96 -13.75 -11.57
C TRP A 25 -0.03 -13.04 -10.65
N ASP A 26 0.06 -11.72 -10.54
CA ASP A 26 -0.75 -10.92 -9.61
C ASP A 26 -1.47 -9.75 -10.31
N ILE A 27 -0.73 -8.85 -10.97
CA ILE A 27 -1.27 -7.61 -11.58
C ILE A 27 -2.35 -7.90 -12.62
N HIS A 28 -2.09 -8.81 -13.57
CA HIS A 28 -3.06 -9.16 -14.61
C HIS A 28 -4.29 -9.92 -14.06
N ARG A 29 -4.22 -10.42 -12.83
CA ARG A 29 -5.34 -11.08 -12.13
C ARG A 29 -6.11 -10.12 -11.22
N SER A 30 -5.64 -8.88 -11.12
CA SER A 30 -6.35 -7.83 -10.40
C SER A 30 -7.73 -7.58 -11.00
N PRO A 31 -8.78 -7.39 -10.19
CA PRO A 31 -10.08 -6.94 -10.70
C PRO A 31 -10.01 -5.58 -11.38
N LEU A 32 -8.97 -4.78 -11.10
CA LEU A 32 -8.75 -3.48 -11.75
C LEU A 32 -8.17 -3.63 -13.16
N TRP A 33 -7.53 -4.77 -13.49
CA TRP A 33 -6.85 -4.97 -14.76
C TRP A 33 -7.76 -4.76 -15.98
N GLN A 34 -9.00 -5.21 -15.90
CA GLN A 34 -9.98 -5.03 -16.98
C GLN A 34 -10.26 -3.57 -17.33
N TYR A 35 -9.99 -2.64 -16.42
CA TYR A 35 -10.24 -1.20 -16.62
C TYR A 35 -9.00 -0.43 -17.04
N VAL A 36 -7.81 -0.85 -16.59
CA VAL A 36 -6.59 -0.05 -16.72
C VAL A 36 -5.62 -0.60 -17.76
N GLN A 37 -5.48 -1.92 -17.90
CA GLN A 37 -4.65 -2.63 -18.89
C GLN A 37 -3.23 -2.04 -19.05
N SER A 38 -2.66 -1.50 -17.97
CA SER A 38 -1.31 -0.96 -17.90
C SER A 38 -0.66 -1.37 -16.59
N GLU A 39 0.53 -1.97 -16.68
CA GLU A 39 1.33 -2.36 -15.50
C GLU A 39 1.92 -1.13 -14.79
N GLU A 40 2.15 -0.06 -15.53
CA GLU A 40 2.83 1.15 -15.05
C GLU A 40 2.09 1.85 -13.91
N ILE A 41 0.77 1.72 -13.85
CA ILE A 41 -0.02 2.35 -12.78
C ILE A 41 0.14 1.67 -11.41
N PHE A 42 0.66 0.44 -11.40
CA PHE A 42 0.86 -0.31 -10.15
C PHE A 42 2.20 0.00 -9.48
N LYS A 43 3.09 0.71 -10.16
CA LYS A 43 4.42 1.02 -9.66
C LYS A 43 4.83 2.45 -9.94
N CYS A 44 5.30 3.13 -8.89
CA CYS A 44 5.93 4.44 -9.04
C CYS A 44 7.21 4.33 -9.87
N PRO A 45 7.41 5.16 -10.91
CA PRO A 45 8.62 5.13 -11.73
C PRO A 45 9.90 5.52 -10.96
N ALA A 46 9.77 6.14 -9.78
CA ALA A 46 10.89 6.44 -8.90
C ALA A 46 11.33 5.22 -8.07
N ASP A 47 10.50 4.20 -7.92
CA ASP A 47 10.88 2.92 -7.32
C ASP A 47 11.76 2.12 -8.29
N LYS A 48 13.03 1.97 -7.96
CA LYS A 48 14.03 1.22 -8.74
C LYS A 48 14.36 -0.14 -8.11
N SER A 49 13.51 -0.64 -7.22
CA SER A 49 13.72 -1.91 -6.56
C SER A 49 13.77 -3.08 -7.55
N LEU A 50 14.68 -4.00 -7.29
CA LEU A 50 14.93 -5.19 -8.10
C LEU A 50 14.92 -6.42 -7.22
N VAL A 51 14.60 -7.56 -7.81
CA VAL A 51 14.80 -8.89 -7.24
C VAL A 51 15.67 -9.73 -8.18
N SER A 52 16.60 -10.52 -7.63
CA SER A 52 17.51 -11.34 -8.43
C SER A 52 16.88 -12.70 -8.72
N VAL A 53 16.47 -12.93 -9.96
CA VAL A 53 15.85 -14.20 -10.42
C VAL A 53 16.86 -14.94 -11.30
N GLY A 54 17.52 -15.95 -10.74
CA GLY A 54 18.68 -16.57 -11.37
C GLY A 54 19.81 -15.55 -11.56
N GLU A 55 20.28 -15.39 -12.79
CA GLU A 55 21.33 -14.42 -13.15
C GLU A 55 20.76 -13.03 -13.56
N LYS A 56 19.46 -12.84 -13.52
CA LYS A 56 18.79 -11.62 -13.97
C LYS A 56 18.26 -10.79 -12.81
N ALA A 57 18.52 -9.50 -12.86
CA ALA A 57 17.86 -8.52 -11.98
C ALA A 57 16.53 -8.10 -12.63
N MET A 58 15.42 -8.47 -11.99
CA MET A 58 14.06 -8.18 -12.47
C MET A 58 13.47 -7.03 -11.67
N PRO A 59 12.82 -6.02 -12.32
CA PRO A 59 12.07 -4.99 -11.60
C PRO A 59 10.94 -5.61 -10.79
N ARG A 60 10.76 -5.13 -9.56
CA ARG A 60 9.57 -5.49 -8.79
C ARG A 60 8.34 -4.83 -9.43
N VAL A 61 7.21 -5.53 -9.43
CA VAL A 61 6.04 -5.17 -10.25
C VAL A 61 5.11 -4.12 -9.61
N ARG A 62 5.24 -3.88 -8.30
CA ARG A 62 4.32 -2.98 -7.59
C ARG A 62 5.02 -2.19 -6.49
N SER A 63 4.63 -0.93 -6.33
CA SER A 63 4.93 -0.09 -5.16
C SER A 63 3.67 0.56 -4.57
N MET A 64 2.50 0.39 -5.21
CA MET A 64 1.26 0.94 -4.71
C MET A 64 0.60 0.03 -3.68
N ALA A 65 -0.02 0.63 -2.67
CA ALA A 65 -0.87 -0.04 -1.70
C ALA A 65 -2.19 0.71 -1.51
N MET A 66 -3.23 -0.03 -1.19
CA MET A 66 -4.57 0.50 -0.94
C MET A 66 -4.77 0.72 0.56
N ASN A 67 -5.44 1.80 0.92
CA ASN A 67 -5.88 2.03 2.30
C ASN A 67 -6.65 0.80 2.80
N VAL A 68 -6.16 0.18 3.87
CA VAL A 68 -6.73 -1.04 4.43
C VAL A 68 -8.19 -0.89 4.85
N HIS A 69 -8.61 0.33 5.18
CA HIS A 69 -9.99 0.62 5.54
C HIS A 69 -10.95 0.78 4.35
N CYS A 70 -10.42 0.74 3.11
CA CYS A 70 -11.21 0.70 1.88
C CYS A 70 -11.38 -0.76 1.45
N GLY A 71 -12.54 -1.36 1.71
CA GLY A 71 -12.88 -2.74 1.34
C GLY A 71 -12.68 -3.78 2.44
N ALA A 72 -11.95 -3.51 3.48
CA ALA A 72 -11.59 -4.38 4.60
C ALA A 72 -10.58 -5.49 4.29
N TRP A 73 -9.92 -5.95 5.34
CA TRP A 73 -9.07 -7.14 5.32
C TRP A 73 -9.88 -8.36 5.80
N GLY A 74 -9.87 -9.45 5.03
CA GLY A 74 -10.43 -10.72 5.43
C GLY A 74 -11.90 -10.92 5.08
N GLU A 75 -12.44 -12.02 5.57
CA GLU A 75 -13.82 -12.44 5.31
C GLU A 75 -14.81 -11.70 6.21
N GLY A 76 -15.94 -11.31 5.62
CA GLY A 76 -17.08 -10.77 6.32
C GLY A 76 -17.31 -9.28 6.13
N GLU A 77 -18.54 -8.86 6.39
CA GLU A 77 -18.95 -7.46 6.36
C GLU A 77 -18.58 -6.79 7.69
N LYS A 78 -17.31 -6.39 7.82
CA LYS A 78 -16.89 -5.61 8.98
C LYS A 78 -17.08 -4.13 8.68
N THR A 79 -17.90 -3.45 9.47
CA THR A 79 -18.03 -1.99 9.42
C THR A 79 -16.92 -1.29 10.20
N TYR A 80 -16.24 -2.02 11.09
CA TYR A 80 -15.10 -1.55 11.87
C TYR A 80 -14.00 -2.60 11.95
N TRP A 81 -12.76 -2.13 11.87
CA TRP A 81 -11.57 -2.95 12.04
C TRP A 81 -10.58 -2.19 12.92
N TYR A 82 -10.06 -2.81 13.96
CA TYR A 82 -9.27 -2.15 15.00
C TYR A 82 -9.92 -0.88 15.58
N GLY A 83 -11.27 -0.87 15.65
CA GLY A 83 -12.01 0.30 16.14
C GLY A 83 -12.23 1.41 15.11
N TYR A 84 -11.69 1.26 13.90
CA TYR A 84 -11.84 2.24 12.81
C TYR A 84 -12.85 1.79 11.78
N ARG A 85 -13.52 2.77 11.18
CA ARG A 85 -14.54 2.55 10.15
C ARG A 85 -13.94 1.91 8.91
N VAL A 86 -14.66 0.95 8.34
CA VAL A 86 -14.36 0.32 7.06
C VAL A 86 -15.38 0.77 6.03
N TYR A 87 -14.89 1.24 4.89
CA TYR A 87 -15.68 1.69 3.75
C TYR A 87 -15.80 0.56 2.75
N GLN A 88 -17.04 0.11 2.48
CA GLN A 88 -17.28 -1.03 1.58
C GLN A 88 -17.86 -0.61 0.23
N LYS A 89 -18.43 0.57 0.14
CA LYS A 89 -19.04 1.16 -1.05
C LYS A 89 -18.90 2.68 -1.01
N GLU A 90 -19.04 3.30 -2.14
CA GLU A 90 -18.90 4.75 -2.31
C GLU A 90 -19.75 5.57 -1.33
N SER A 91 -20.99 5.16 -1.10
CA SER A 91 -21.89 5.85 -0.17
C SER A 91 -21.49 5.81 1.30
N ASP A 92 -20.45 5.04 1.65
CA ASP A 92 -19.94 4.99 3.03
C ASP A 92 -19.00 6.15 3.35
N PHE A 93 -18.45 6.83 2.32
CA PHE A 93 -17.54 7.96 2.45
C PHE A 93 -18.26 9.27 2.77
N VAL A 94 -18.80 9.37 3.99
CA VAL A 94 -19.56 10.53 4.45
C VAL A 94 -18.72 11.40 5.37
N ASP A 95 -17.96 10.77 6.29
CA ASP A 95 -17.11 11.44 7.26
C ASP A 95 -15.93 10.52 7.60
N PRO A 96 -14.70 10.88 7.17
CA PRO A 96 -14.38 11.92 6.19
C PRO A 96 -14.98 11.62 4.81
N GLY A 97 -15.20 12.68 4.01
CA GLY A 97 -15.73 12.56 2.66
C GLY A 97 -14.72 12.01 1.65
N PRO A 98 -15.15 11.74 0.39
CA PRO A 98 -14.30 11.15 -0.64
C PRO A 98 -13.02 11.94 -0.92
N SER A 99 -13.08 13.26 -0.88
CA SER A 99 -11.92 14.14 -1.11
C SER A 99 -10.93 14.19 0.06
N SER A 100 -11.29 13.64 1.21
CA SER A 100 -10.42 13.59 2.39
C SER A 100 -9.99 12.16 2.73
N THR A 101 -10.38 11.17 1.93
CA THR A 101 -10.04 9.77 2.13
C THR A 101 -9.13 9.31 0.99
N PHE A 102 -7.86 9.05 1.29
CA PHE A 102 -6.98 8.45 0.29
C PHE A 102 -7.36 6.99 0.03
N LEU A 103 -7.23 6.58 -1.23
CA LEU A 103 -7.52 5.22 -1.67
C LEU A 103 -6.24 4.44 -1.92
N PHE A 104 -5.29 5.01 -2.66
CA PHE A 104 -3.99 4.42 -2.93
C PHE A 104 -2.86 5.39 -2.59
N LEU A 105 -1.71 4.84 -2.26
CA LEU A 105 -0.48 5.62 -2.10
C LEU A 105 0.74 4.81 -2.50
N ASP A 106 1.85 5.53 -2.78
CA ASP A 106 3.16 4.95 -2.94
C ASP A 106 3.68 4.43 -1.60
N VAL A 107 4.14 3.20 -1.59
CA VAL A 107 4.83 2.57 -0.46
C VAL A 107 6.29 2.33 -0.84
N ARG A 108 7.20 2.49 0.11
CA ARG A 108 8.63 2.29 -0.13
C ARG A 108 8.95 0.81 -0.34
N GLU A 109 10.05 0.54 -1.07
CA GLU A 109 10.41 -0.82 -1.52
C GLU A 109 10.54 -1.85 -0.39
N ASP A 110 10.98 -1.42 0.80
CA ASP A 110 11.19 -2.29 1.96
C ASP A 110 9.97 -2.38 2.90
N ALA A 111 8.86 -1.71 2.56
CA ALA A 111 7.60 -1.77 3.30
C ALA A 111 6.43 -2.31 2.47
N VAL A 112 6.53 -2.32 1.13
CA VAL A 112 5.48 -2.91 0.30
C VAL A 112 5.48 -4.44 0.46
N ASN A 113 4.38 -4.96 1.00
CA ASN A 113 4.18 -6.37 1.30
C ASN A 113 2.86 -6.87 0.68
N TYR A 114 1.81 -7.01 1.47
CA TYR A 114 0.45 -7.22 0.97
C TYR A 114 -0.04 -6.00 0.17
N GLY A 115 -1.18 -6.08 -0.45
CA GLY A 115 -1.71 -4.95 -1.24
C GLY A 115 -2.25 -3.78 -0.42
N ASN A 116 -2.13 -3.79 0.91
CA ASN A 116 -2.75 -2.84 1.80
C ASN A 116 -1.72 -1.96 2.50
N PHE A 117 -2.15 -0.75 2.87
CA PHE A 117 -1.39 0.19 3.70
C PHE A 117 -2.10 0.37 5.03
N LEU A 118 -1.37 0.15 6.11
CA LEU A 118 -1.88 0.21 7.48
C LEU A 118 -1.04 1.11 8.36
N VAL A 119 -1.72 2.02 9.07
CA VAL A 119 -1.18 2.72 10.23
C VAL A 119 -2.16 2.54 11.38
N GLY A 120 -1.69 2.06 12.52
CA GLY A 120 -2.47 1.96 13.75
C GLY A 120 -2.55 3.31 14.43
N MET A 121 -3.69 3.98 14.34
CA MET A 121 -3.92 5.33 14.88
C MET A 121 -4.43 5.29 16.34
N LYS A 122 -4.18 4.21 17.08
CA LYS A 122 -4.63 4.08 18.47
C LYS A 122 -4.09 5.25 19.30
N GLY A 123 -4.96 5.84 20.09
CA GLY A 123 -4.63 6.95 20.98
C GLY A 123 -4.53 8.34 20.32
N TYR A 124 -4.46 8.40 18.99
CA TYR A 124 -4.41 9.70 18.31
C TYR A 124 -5.75 10.46 18.40
N PRO A 125 -5.75 11.79 18.59
CA PRO A 125 -4.58 12.68 18.70
C PRO A 125 -4.01 12.82 20.12
N ASP A 126 -4.69 12.31 21.16
CA ASP A 126 -4.41 12.61 22.56
C ASP A 126 -3.17 11.86 23.09
N PHE A 127 -2.91 10.68 22.56
CA PHE A 127 -1.79 9.80 22.94
C PHE A 127 -1.05 9.30 21.69
N PRO A 128 -0.33 10.19 20.95
CA PRO A 128 0.31 9.84 19.69
C PRO A 128 1.42 8.78 19.83
N GLU A 129 1.95 8.59 21.01
CA GLU A 129 2.94 7.54 21.33
C GLU A 129 2.36 6.12 21.27
N GLN A 130 1.03 5.97 21.22
CA GLN A 130 0.35 4.68 21.03
C GLN A 130 0.12 4.34 19.55
N MET A 131 0.50 5.25 18.64
CA MET A 131 0.43 4.98 17.21
C MET A 131 1.47 3.96 16.79
N LEU A 132 1.07 3.07 15.88
CA LEU A 132 1.96 2.06 15.29
C LEU A 132 2.00 2.24 13.78
N ILE A 133 3.19 2.40 13.22
CA ILE A 133 3.39 2.46 11.78
C ILE A 133 3.75 1.05 11.32
N PHE A 134 2.80 0.35 10.69
CA PHE A 134 3.03 -0.98 10.13
C PHE A 134 3.63 -0.91 8.73
N ASP A 135 3.15 0.03 7.91
CA ASP A 135 3.62 0.24 6.55
C ASP A 135 4.13 1.67 6.41
N PHE A 136 5.29 1.84 5.77
CA PHE A 136 5.89 3.15 5.58
C PHE A 136 5.62 3.65 4.17
N PRO A 137 5.12 4.89 4.03
CA PRO A 137 4.90 5.48 2.72
C PRO A 137 6.24 5.72 2.01
N ALA A 138 6.20 5.80 0.69
CA ALA A 138 7.36 6.18 -0.10
C ALA A 138 7.85 7.60 0.26
N SER A 139 9.13 7.84 0.01
CA SER A 139 9.75 9.16 0.17
C SER A 139 10.58 9.55 -1.06
N TYR A 140 10.29 8.92 -2.20
CA TYR A 140 11.06 9.06 -3.44
C TYR A 140 10.99 10.46 -4.07
N HIS A 141 9.91 11.19 -3.82
CA HIS A 141 9.63 12.49 -4.40
C HIS A 141 10.06 13.63 -3.47
N ASN A 142 11.35 13.71 -3.15
CA ASN A 142 11.89 14.71 -2.23
C ASN A 142 11.20 14.70 -0.85
N ARG A 143 11.24 13.53 -0.19
CA ARG A 143 10.57 13.22 1.08
C ARG A 143 9.05 13.26 0.99
N ALA A 144 8.49 12.88 -0.14
CA ALA A 144 7.06 12.85 -0.39
C ALA A 144 6.62 11.53 -1.03
N ALA A 145 5.34 11.23 -0.92
CA ALA A 145 4.66 10.18 -1.67
C ALA A 145 3.47 10.76 -2.42
N THR A 146 3.01 10.03 -3.43
CA THR A 146 1.79 10.34 -4.15
C THR A 146 0.62 9.61 -3.50
N LEU A 147 -0.50 10.30 -3.30
CA LEU A 147 -1.76 9.75 -2.82
C LEU A 147 -2.83 9.99 -3.88
N SER A 148 -3.68 9.00 -4.14
CA SER A 148 -4.93 9.19 -4.85
C SER A 148 -6.10 9.04 -3.89
N PHE A 149 -7.14 9.83 -4.10
CA PHE A 149 -8.31 9.92 -3.24
C PHE A 149 -9.53 9.26 -3.87
N VAL A 150 -10.55 9.03 -3.05
CA VAL A 150 -11.77 8.32 -3.49
C VAL A 150 -12.55 9.10 -4.55
N ASP A 151 -12.48 10.43 -4.55
CA ASP A 151 -13.08 11.29 -5.57
C ASP A 151 -12.29 11.37 -6.89
N GLY A 152 -11.13 10.69 -6.96
CA GLY A 152 -10.28 10.61 -8.14
C GLY A 152 -9.18 11.67 -8.25
N HIS A 153 -9.10 12.64 -7.33
CA HIS A 153 -7.96 13.57 -7.36
C HIS A 153 -6.70 12.91 -6.78
N SER A 154 -5.55 13.53 -7.02
CA SER A 154 -4.25 13.08 -6.52
C SER A 154 -3.47 14.22 -5.91
N GLU A 155 -2.70 13.91 -4.87
CA GLU A 155 -1.81 14.85 -4.20
C GLU A 155 -0.40 14.28 -4.03
N VAL A 156 0.59 15.17 -3.94
CA VAL A 156 1.94 14.83 -3.47
C VAL A 156 2.08 15.28 -2.03
N LYS A 157 2.13 14.35 -1.11
CA LYS A 157 2.24 14.61 0.34
C LYS A 157 3.68 14.56 0.80
N LYS A 158 4.20 15.72 1.24
CA LYS A 158 5.54 15.82 1.84
C LYS A 158 5.49 15.46 3.31
N TRP A 159 6.36 14.52 3.71
CA TRP A 159 6.46 14.08 5.10
C TRP A 159 7.26 15.08 5.92
N GLN A 160 6.75 15.43 7.09
CA GLN A 160 7.37 16.37 8.02
C GLN A 160 8.16 15.64 9.11
N ASN A 161 7.57 14.55 9.65
CA ASN A 161 8.20 13.77 10.70
C ASN A 161 9.25 12.81 10.12
N PRO A 162 10.51 12.83 10.61
CA PRO A 162 11.55 11.88 10.22
C PRO A 162 11.17 10.41 10.47
N ASP A 163 10.39 10.13 11.50
CA ASP A 163 9.96 8.76 11.85
C ASP A 163 9.10 8.11 10.77
N THR A 164 8.46 8.91 9.92
CA THR A 164 7.75 8.43 8.72
C THR A 164 8.72 7.93 7.64
N MET A 165 9.99 8.26 7.75
CA MET A 165 11.02 7.99 6.73
C MET A 165 12.27 7.37 7.37
N PRO A 166 12.18 6.21 8.03
CA PRO A 166 13.35 5.54 8.59
C PRO A 166 14.35 5.20 7.46
N PRO A 167 15.62 4.90 7.79
CA PRO A 167 16.61 4.48 6.80
C PRO A 167 16.11 3.33 5.93
N LEU A 168 16.37 3.38 4.61
CA LEU A 168 15.91 2.38 3.67
C LEU A 168 16.71 1.07 3.83
N VAL A 169 16.01 -0.05 3.93
CA VAL A 169 16.57 -1.40 3.86
C VAL A 169 16.56 -1.86 2.41
N LYS A 170 17.73 -1.85 1.76
CA LYS A 170 17.84 -2.27 0.36
C LYS A 170 17.84 -3.79 0.23
N GLY A 171 17.01 -4.31 -0.67
CA GLY A 171 16.96 -5.74 -0.97
C GLY A 171 16.38 -6.59 0.15
N GLY A 172 15.63 -6.02 1.07
CA GLY A 172 14.95 -6.70 2.17
C GLY A 172 13.76 -5.90 2.66
N LEU A 173 12.95 -6.50 3.51
CA LEU A 173 11.84 -5.82 4.17
C LEU A 173 12.31 -5.17 5.48
N LEU A 174 11.71 -4.04 5.82
CA LEU A 174 11.83 -3.49 7.16
C LEU A 174 11.36 -4.55 8.18
N PRO A 175 12.10 -4.75 9.28
CA PRO A 175 11.59 -5.53 10.38
C PRO A 175 10.23 -4.92 10.78
N GLN A 176 9.17 -5.70 10.71
CA GLN A 176 7.91 -5.30 11.32
C GLN A 176 8.22 -5.06 12.79
N ILE A 177 7.77 -3.93 13.31
CA ILE A 177 7.88 -3.67 14.75
C ILE A 177 7.04 -4.77 15.38
N ALA A 178 7.73 -5.81 15.85
CA ALA A 178 7.10 -6.86 16.63
C ALA A 178 6.64 -6.20 17.94
N GLU A 179 5.36 -6.33 18.22
CA GLU A 179 4.76 -5.98 19.50
C GLU A 179 5.42 -6.76 20.63
#